data_ce24fce53c429acf9cad987afdf30c1e
#
_entry.id   ce24fce53c429acf9cad987afdf30c1e
#
_cell.length_a   1.000
_cell.length_b   1.000
_cell.length_c   1.000
_cell.angle_alpha   90.00
_cell.angle_beta   90.00
_cell.angle_gamma   90.00
#
_symmetry.space_group_name_H-M   'P 1'
#
loop_
_entity.id
_entity.type
_entity.pdbx_description
1 polymer ?
#
loop_
_entity_poly.entity_id
_entity_poly.type
_entity_poly.pdbx_seq_one_letter_code
_entity_poly.pdbx_strand_id
1 'polypeptide(L)'
;PVQADLIQRKLFTVHYHMYASKSYLQKHPAPKSLEEIADHAIIVYGELAVPEIRDINWLLEAFKKNSKPGSTGRVIRINNITGILQATEAGLGIGVVPDYMAADHPELERVLPDVDAPGFDVHLVYADALRQSKRVAAFRDFAVKSSRDWQY
;
A
#
# COMPACT_ATOMS: atom_id res chain seq x y z
N PRO A 1 10.47 -14.02 -9.14
CA PRO A 1 10.47 -15.02 -10.21
C PRO A 1 11.65 -15.97 -10.02
N VAL A 2 11.40 -17.26 -9.88
CA VAL A 2 12.45 -18.28 -9.82
C VAL A 2 12.71 -18.73 -11.25
N GLN A 3 13.46 -17.93 -11.99
CA GLN A 3 13.99 -18.34 -13.30
C GLN A 3 15.52 -18.41 -13.18
N ALA A 4 16.12 -19.51 -13.62
CA ALA A 4 17.54 -19.83 -13.44
C ALA A 4 18.51 -18.80 -14.07
N ASP A 5 18.02 -17.96 -14.99
CA ASP A 5 18.82 -17.03 -15.76
C ASP A 5 18.63 -15.55 -15.35
N LEU A 6 18.00 -15.29 -14.19
CA LEU A 6 17.74 -13.94 -13.70
C LEU A 6 18.52 -13.62 -12.42
N ILE A 7 19.20 -12.49 -12.44
CA ILE A 7 19.80 -11.90 -11.23
C ILE A 7 18.75 -10.98 -10.59
N GLN A 8 18.53 -11.17 -9.30
CA GLN A 8 17.61 -10.36 -8.50
C GLN A 8 18.38 -9.63 -7.41
N ARG A 9 18.13 -8.35 -7.25
CA ARG A 9 18.69 -7.55 -6.17
C ARG A 9 17.59 -6.73 -5.51
N LYS A 10 17.36 -6.99 -4.22
CA LYS A 10 16.44 -6.19 -3.43
C LYS A 10 16.93 -4.74 -3.38
N LEU A 11 16.03 -3.80 -3.64
CA LEU A 11 16.26 -2.36 -3.55
C LEU A 11 15.72 -1.82 -2.22
N PHE A 12 14.44 -2.01 -1.94
CA PHE A 12 13.77 -1.54 -0.74
C PHE A 12 12.50 -2.36 -0.46
N THR A 13 11.89 -2.12 0.68
CA THR A 13 10.56 -2.66 1.02
C THR A 13 9.54 -1.54 0.95
N VAL A 14 8.41 -1.78 0.30
CA VAL A 14 7.26 -0.86 0.35
C VAL A 14 6.47 -1.18 1.59
N HIS A 15 6.29 -0.19 2.45
CA HIS A 15 5.42 -0.25 3.61
C HIS A 15 4.08 0.39 3.29
N TYR A 16 3.01 -0.22 3.79
CA TYR A 16 1.66 0.26 3.65
C TYR A 16 1.05 0.51 5.02
N HIS A 17 0.26 1.57 5.13
CA HIS A 17 -0.55 1.79 6.31
C HIS A 17 -1.94 2.27 5.91
N MET A 18 -2.82 2.29 6.90
CA MET A 18 -4.15 2.85 6.74
C MET A 18 -4.08 4.37 6.88
N TYR A 19 -4.71 5.07 5.94
CA TYR A 19 -4.81 6.52 5.93
C TYR A 19 -6.25 6.96 5.76
N ALA A 20 -6.56 8.11 6.33
CA ALA A 20 -7.80 8.84 6.09
C ALA A 20 -7.49 10.33 5.98
N SER A 21 -8.32 11.08 5.25
CA SER A 21 -8.15 12.53 5.21
C SER A 21 -8.64 13.18 6.49
N LYS A 22 -8.06 14.32 6.85
CA LYS A 22 -8.51 15.17 7.97
C LYS A 22 -9.99 15.49 7.87
N SER A 23 -10.48 15.77 6.67
CA SER A 23 -11.90 16.08 6.42
C SER A 23 -12.84 14.90 6.69
N TYR A 24 -12.37 13.66 6.45
CA TYR A 24 -13.10 12.45 6.81
C TYR A 24 -13.13 12.28 8.33
N LEU A 25 -11.97 12.42 9.00
CA LEU A 25 -11.83 12.24 10.44
C LEU A 25 -12.60 13.28 11.28
N GLN A 26 -12.84 14.46 10.73
CA GLN A 26 -13.71 15.45 11.38
C GLN A 26 -15.17 14.97 11.50
N LYS A 27 -15.64 14.15 10.56
CA LYS A 27 -17.02 13.62 10.54
C LYS A 27 -17.12 12.23 11.14
N HIS A 28 -16.03 11.46 11.08
CA HIS A 28 -15.93 10.08 11.53
C HIS A 28 -14.65 9.96 12.35
N PRO A 29 -14.75 10.04 13.71
CA PRO A 29 -13.57 9.94 14.57
C PRO A 29 -12.71 8.72 14.22
N ALA A 30 -11.39 8.86 14.31
CA ALA A 30 -10.47 7.77 13.95
C ALA A 30 -10.79 6.48 14.72
N PRO A 31 -10.77 5.31 14.04
CA PRO A 31 -10.97 4.04 14.71
C PRO A 31 -9.84 3.80 15.72
N LYS A 32 -10.17 3.24 16.88
CA LYS A 32 -9.23 2.90 17.95
C LYS A 32 -8.74 1.46 17.88
N SER A 33 -9.43 0.63 17.11
CA SER A 33 -9.08 -0.77 16.90
C SER A 33 -9.53 -1.25 15.51
N LEU A 34 -9.03 -2.41 15.08
CA LEU A 34 -9.47 -3.04 13.82
C LEU A 34 -10.94 -3.43 13.82
N GLU A 35 -11.52 -3.68 14.98
CA GLU A 35 -12.95 -3.99 15.11
C GLU A 35 -13.81 -2.78 14.69
N GLU A 36 -13.39 -1.57 15.03
CA GLU A 36 -14.12 -0.34 14.71
C GLU A 36 -14.08 0.00 13.21
N ILE A 37 -13.17 -0.61 12.44
CA ILE A 37 -13.13 -0.46 10.97
C ILE A 37 -14.47 -0.86 10.33
N ALA A 38 -15.22 -1.77 10.93
CA ALA A 38 -16.53 -2.21 10.44
C ALA A 38 -17.58 -1.09 10.40
N ASP A 39 -17.37 0.02 11.09
CA ASP A 39 -18.25 1.18 11.10
C ASP A 39 -17.78 2.31 10.19
N HIS A 40 -16.65 2.14 9.52
CA HIS A 40 -16.08 3.11 8.58
C HIS A 40 -16.30 2.73 7.12
N ALA A 41 -16.29 3.73 6.22
CA ALA A 41 -16.09 3.47 4.82
C ALA A 41 -14.64 3.04 4.59
N ILE A 42 -14.42 1.91 3.92
CA ILE A 42 -13.09 1.46 3.51
C ILE A 42 -12.94 1.50 2.00
N ILE A 43 -11.72 1.81 1.55
CA ILE A 43 -11.37 1.87 0.13
C ILE A 43 -10.35 0.78 -0.15
N VAL A 44 -10.70 -0.15 -1.02
CA VAL A 44 -9.94 -1.36 -1.31
C VAL A 44 -9.80 -1.61 -2.80
N TYR A 45 -8.91 -2.51 -3.20
CA TYR A 45 -8.83 -2.93 -4.59
C TYR A 45 -10.09 -3.68 -5.03
N GLY A 46 -10.49 -3.44 -6.29
CA GLY A 46 -11.55 -4.19 -6.94
C GLY A 46 -11.15 -5.65 -7.23
N GLU A 47 -12.13 -6.48 -7.61
CA GLU A 47 -11.95 -7.91 -7.85
C GLU A 47 -11.03 -8.24 -9.04
N LEU A 48 -10.89 -7.29 -9.98
CA LEU A 48 -10.00 -7.40 -11.15
C LEU A 48 -8.58 -6.88 -10.88
N ALA A 49 -8.27 -6.50 -9.64
CA ALA A 49 -6.93 -6.07 -9.28
C ALA A 49 -5.96 -7.25 -9.33
N VAL A 50 -4.75 -6.98 -9.78
CA VAL A 50 -3.69 -7.95 -10.08
C VAL A 50 -3.45 -8.90 -8.90
N PRO A 51 -3.61 -10.22 -9.07
CA PRO A 51 -3.48 -11.20 -7.98
C PRO A 51 -2.06 -11.38 -7.44
N GLU A 52 -1.07 -10.67 -7.99
CA GLU A 52 0.35 -10.90 -7.73
C GLU A 52 0.86 -10.31 -6.42
N ILE A 53 0.13 -9.38 -5.81
CA ILE A 53 0.46 -8.84 -4.48
C ILE A 53 -0.38 -9.58 -3.46
N ARG A 54 0.27 -10.46 -2.69
CA ARG A 54 -0.39 -11.18 -1.60
C ARG A 54 -0.99 -10.18 -0.62
N ASP A 55 -2.17 -10.56 -0.14
CA ASP A 55 -2.87 -9.84 0.94
C ASP A 55 -3.17 -8.36 0.65
N ILE A 56 -3.16 -7.94 -0.64
CA ILE A 56 -3.45 -6.55 -1.02
C ILE A 56 -4.80 -6.05 -0.49
N ASN A 57 -5.76 -6.94 -0.29
CA ASN A 57 -7.09 -6.66 0.24
C ASN A 57 -7.26 -7.09 1.71
N TRP A 58 -6.16 -7.17 2.48
CA TRP A 58 -6.23 -7.55 3.90
C TRP A 58 -7.21 -6.69 4.71
N LEU A 59 -7.34 -5.39 4.38
CA LEU A 59 -8.32 -4.49 5.02
C LEU A 59 -9.76 -4.93 4.76
N LEU A 60 -10.07 -5.45 3.56
CA LEU A 60 -11.38 -6.00 3.26
C LEU A 60 -11.68 -7.24 4.12
N GLU A 61 -10.70 -8.10 4.32
CA GLU A 61 -10.88 -9.29 5.16
C GLU A 61 -11.04 -8.90 6.64
N ALA A 62 -10.27 -7.92 7.12
CA ALA A 62 -10.45 -7.35 8.45
C ALA A 62 -11.86 -6.74 8.61
N PHE A 63 -12.31 -5.97 7.63
CA PHE A 63 -13.66 -5.38 7.60
C PHE A 63 -14.75 -6.46 7.68
N LYS A 64 -14.70 -7.48 6.82
CA LYS A 64 -15.67 -8.57 6.79
C LYS A 64 -15.72 -9.34 8.12
N LYS A 65 -14.52 -9.64 8.68
CA LYS A 65 -14.40 -10.39 9.94
C LYS A 65 -15.07 -9.65 11.11
N ASN A 66 -14.99 -8.32 11.11
CA ASN A 66 -15.47 -7.49 12.22
C ASN A 66 -16.88 -6.93 11.99
N SER A 67 -17.42 -7.00 10.76
CA SER A 67 -18.77 -6.56 10.46
C SER A 67 -19.82 -7.43 11.16
N LYS A 68 -20.76 -6.78 11.85
CA LYS A 68 -21.86 -7.41 12.60
C LYS A 68 -23.18 -6.80 12.15
N PRO A 69 -24.34 -7.44 12.47
CA PRO A 69 -25.63 -6.79 12.29
C PRO A 69 -25.66 -5.43 12.99
N GLY A 70 -25.90 -4.37 12.21
CA GLY A 70 -25.88 -2.98 12.70
C GLY A 70 -24.61 -2.20 12.42
N SER A 71 -23.53 -2.83 11.90
CA SER A 71 -22.36 -2.09 11.40
C SER A 71 -22.74 -1.14 10.28
N THR A 72 -22.23 0.08 10.31
CA THR A 72 -22.60 1.17 9.39
C THR A 72 -21.59 1.39 8.25
N GLY A 73 -20.48 0.63 8.28
CA GLY A 73 -19.42 0.74 7.31
C GLY A 73 -19.80 0.29 5.90
N ARG A 74 -19.03 0.72 4.93
CA ARG A 74 -19.22 0.40 3.52
C ARG A 74 -17.90 0.14 2.82
N VAL A 75 -17.94 -0.59 1.71
CA VAL A 75 -16.76 -0.93 0.90
C VAL A 75 -16.81 -0.17 -0.42
N ILE A 76 -15.77 0.60 -0.71
CA ILE A 76 -15.55 1.28 -1.99
C ILE A 76 -14.42 0.52 -2.71
N ARG A 77 -14.64 0.17 -3.98
CA ARG A 77 -13.69 -0.61 -4.77
C ARG A 77 -13.10 0.22 -5.90
N ILE A 78 -11.77 0.24 -5.98
CA ILE A 78 -11.01 1.00 -6.99
C ILE A 78 -9.87 0.12 -7.50
N ASN A 79 -9.63 0.09 -8.81
CA ASN A 79 -8.71 -0.87 -9.44
C ASN A 79 -7.24 -0.40 -9.54
N ASN A 80 -6.87 0.73 -8.95
CA ASN A 80 -5.50 1.22 -8.96
C ASN A 80 -5.17 2.02 -7.71
N ILE A 81 -3.88 2.03 -7.33
CA ILE A 81 -3.41 2.66 -6.10
C ILE A 81 -3.57 4.19 -6.09
N THR A 82 -3.37 4.84 -7.25
CA THR A 82 -3.54 6.29 -7.35
C THR A 82 -5.00 6.68 -7.11
N GLY A 83 -5.95 5.91 -7.64
CA GLY A 83 -7.38 6.12 -7.38
C GLY A 83 -7.73 5.90 -5.91
N ILE A 84 -7.15 4.90 -5.25
CA ILE A 84 -7.32 4.68 -3.80
C ILE A 84 -6.80 5.89 -3.03
N LEU A 85 -5.59 6.37 -3.33
CA LEU A 85 -5.01 7.56 -2.71
C LEU A 85 -5.92 8.78 -2.87
N GLN A 86 -6.35 9.08 -4.10
CA GLN A 86 -7.21 10.22 -4.39
C GLN A 86 -8.58 10.14 -3.69
N ALA A 87 -9.18 8.95 -3.65
CA ALA A 87 -10.44 8.73 -2.96
C ALA A 87 -10.29 8.89 -1.43
N THR A 88 -9.16 8.45 -0.87
CA THR A 88 -8.83 8.64 0.54
C THR A 88 -8.66 10.13 0.85
N GLU A 89 -7.90 10.85 0.04
CA GLU A 89 -7.67 12.29 0.16
C GLU A 89 -8.98 13.09 0.02
N ALA A 90 -9.86 12.69 -0.89
CA ALA A 90 -11.18 13.28 -1.07
C ALA A 90 -12.17 13.01 0.08
N GLY A 91 -11.76 12.24 1.11
CA GLY A 91 -12.57 11.97 2.29
C GLY A 91 -13.67 10.94 2.09
N LEU A 92 -13.49 10.00 1.15
CA LEU A 92 -14.49 8.96 0.92
C LEU A 92 -14.42 7.81 1.93
N GLY A 93 -13.29 7.65 2.63
CA GLY A 93 -13.10 6.60 3.61
C GLY A 93 -11.64 6.39 4.00
N ILE A 94 -11.38 5.25 4.64
CA ILE A 94 -10.05 4.79 5.03
C ILE A 94 -9.49 3.91 3.92
N GLY A 95 -8.31 4.28 3.37
CA GLY A 95 -7.60 3.51 2.35
C GLY A 95 -6.26 2.97 2.87
N VAL A 96 -5.79 1.87 2.29
CA VAL A 96 -4.43 1.36 2.50
C VAL A 96 -3.55 1.88 1.37
N VAL A 97 -2.55 2.69 1.71
CA VAL A 97 -1.72 3.43 0.76
C VAL A 97 -0.24 3.23 1.12
N PRO A 98 0.66 3.12 0.13
CA PRO A 98 2.10 3.13 0.39
C PRO A 98 2.53 4.41 1.11
N ASP A 99 3.38 4.30 2.12
CA ASP A 99 3.84 5.44 2.92
C ASP A 99 4.51 6.51 2.06
N TYR A 100 5.31 6.10 1.06
CA TYR A 100 5.97 7.06 0.16
C TYR A 100 4.98 7.87 -0.69
N MET A 101 3.80 7.33 -0.98
CA MET A 101 2.75 8.08 -1.69
C MET A 101 2.02 9.03 -0.73
N ALA A 102 1.74 8.57 0.50
CA ALA A 102 1.07 9.37 1.50
C ALA A 102 1.91 10.55 2.00
N ALA A 103 3.24 10.43 1.96
CA ALA A 103 4.18 11.45 2.44
C ALA A 103 4.02 12.81 1.74
N ASP A 104 3.63 12.82 0.46
CA ASP A 104 3.42 14.04 -0.33
C ASP A 104 2.00 14.64 -0.14
N HIS A 105 1.15 14.02 0.70
CA HIS A 105 -0.24 14.39 0.92
C HIS A 105 -0.49 14.81 2.38
N PRO A 106 -0.23 16.07 2.77
CA PRO A 106 -0.33 16.54 4.16
C PRO A 106 -1.75 16.51 4.74
N GLU A 107 -2.77 16.33 3.88
CA GLU A 107 -4.16 16.16 4.29
C GLU A 107 -4.48 14.74 4.78
N LEU A 108 -3.58 13.78 4.55
CA LEU A 108 -3.74 12.43 5.01
C LEU A 108 -3.14 12.26 6.42
N GLU A 109 -3.88 11.56 7.26
CA GLU A 109 -3.44 11.14 8.58
C GLU A 109 -3.44 9.61 8.65
N ARG A 110 -2.39 9.05 9.25
CA ARG A 110 -2.28 7.61 9.50
C ARG A 110 -3.23 7.21 10.61
N VAL A 111 -4.06 6.22 10.37
CA VAL A 111 -4.99 5.65 11.35
C VAL A 111 -4.51 4.27 11.77
N LEU A 112 -4.72 3.92 13.05
CA LEU A 112 -4.22 2.69 13.67
C LEU A 112 -2.71 2.48 13.37
N PRO A 113 -1.84 3.38 13.80
CA PRO A 113 -0.42 3.38 13.42
C PRO A 113 0.35 2.12 13.85
N ASP A 114 -0.14 1.41 14.86
CA ASP A 114 0.46 0.18 15.40
C ASP A 114 -0.01 -1.09 14.66
N VAL A 115 -0.85 -0.93 13.64
CA VAL A 115 -1.32 -2.05 12.82
C VAL A 115 -0.48 -2.12 11.55
N ASP A 116 0.39 -3.12 11.48
CA ASP A 116 1.21 -3.38 10.30
C ASP A 116 0.34 -3.94 9.15
N ALA A 117 0.41 -3.28 8.00
CA ALA A 117 -0.12 -3.82 6.77
C ALA A 117 0.96 -4.68 6.06
N PRO A 118 0.56 -5.70 5.29
CA PRO A 118 1.50 -6.46 4.49
C PRO A 118 2.25 -5.56 3.51
N GLY A 119 3.58 -5.57 3.60
CA GLY A 119 4.47 -4.89 2.66
C GLY A 119 5.04 -5.86 1.63
N PHE A 120 5.75 -5.36 0.64
CA PHE A 120 6.47 -6.18 -0.32
C PHE A 120 7.84 -5.61 -0.69
N ASP A 121 8.75 -6.51 -1.06
CA ASP A 121 10.08 -6.16 -1.49
C ASP A 121 10.13 -5.80 -2.97
N VAL A 122 10.72 -4.66 -3.28
CA VAL A 122 11.02 -4.23 -4.66
C VAL A 122 12.41 -4.72 -5.05
N HIS A 123 12.48 -5.40 -6.18
CA HIS A 123 13.71 -5.97 -6.70
C HIS A 123 14.05 -5.39 -8.08
N LEU A 124 15.33 -5.08 -8.27
CA LEU A 124 15.90 -4.93 -9.61
C LEU A 124 16.17 -6.34 -10.16
N VAL A 125 15.61 -6.63 -11.33
CA VAL A 125 15.77 -7.93 -12.00
C VAL A 125 16.37 -7.73 -13.39
N TYR A 126 17.39 -8.50 -13.75
CA TYR A 126 17.98 -8.49 -15.08
C TYR A 126 18.56 -9.86 -15.44
N ALA A 127 18.68 -10.14 -16.75
CA ALA A 127 19.22 -11.40 -17.23
C ALA A 127 20.70 -11.58 -16.83
N ASP A 128 21.11 -12.79 -16.44
CA ASP A 128 22.51 -13.09 -16.08
C ASP A 128 23.47 -12.79 -17.24
N ALA A 129 23.06 -13.01 -18.47
CA ALA A 129 23.83 -12.64 -19.67
C ALA A 129 24.24 -11.16 -19.72
N LEU A 130 23.52 -10.27 -19.01
CA LEU A 130 23.83 -8.83 -18.91
C LEU A 130 24.71 -8.49 -17.70
N ARG A 131 25.14 -9.47 -16.91
CA ARG A 131 25.91 -9.26 -15.67
C ARG A 131 27.18 -8.44 -15.89
N GLN A 132 27.86 -8.62 -17.03
CA GLN A 132 29.09 -7.89 -17.37
C GLN A 132 28.85 -6.60 -18.17
N SER A 133 27.59 -6.26 -18.46
CA SER A 133 27.25 -5.03 -19.17
C SER A 133 27.55 -3.80 -18.31
N LYS A 134 28.44 -2.93 -18.77
CA LYS A 134 28.76 -1.66 -18.08
C LYS A 134 27.53 -0.76 -17.90
N ARG A 135 26.58 -0.79 -18.85
CA ARG A 135 25.33 -0.01 -18.78
C ARG A 135 24.43 -0.53 -17.68
N VAL A 136 24.26 -1.85 -17.59
CA VAL A 136 23.44 -2.48 -16.54
C VAL A 136 24.09 -2.28 -15.17
N ALA A 137 25.42 -2.39 -15.07
CA ALA A 137 26.14 -2.13 -13.84
C ALA A 137 25.94 -0.67 -13.36
N ALA A 138 26.09 0.31 -14.26
CA ALA A 138 25.89 1.72 -13.93
C ALA A 138 24.46 2.01 -13.45
N PHE A 139 23.45 1.47 -14.15
CA PHE A 139 22.04 1.61 -13.74
C PHE A 139 21.77 0.93 -12.40
N ARG A 140 22.27 -0.30 -12.22
CA ARG A 140 22.14 -1.03 -10.95
C ARG A 140 22.73 -0.24 -9.79
N ASP A 141 23.94 0.27 -9.94
CA ASP A 141 24.66 0.99 -8.88
C ASP A 141 23.94 2.31 -8.55
N PHE A 142 23.41 3.00 -9.56
CA PHE A 142 22.55 4.16 -9.39
C PHE A 142 21.27 3.80 -8.62
N ALA A 143 20.53 2.79 -9.08
CA ALA A 143 19.27 2.37 -8.46
C ALA A 143 19.47 1.95 -6.98
N VAL A 144 20.53 1.18 -6.69
CA VAL A 144 20.87 0.77 -5.32
C VAL A 144 21.26 1.96 -4.45
N LYS A 145 21.99 2.93 -4.99
CA LYS A 145 22.36 4.14 -4.25
C LYS A 145 21.11 4.97 -3.96
N SER A 146 20.30 5.26 -4.97
CA SER A 146 19.09 6.07 -4.83
C SER A 146 18.07 5.43 -3.87
N SER A 147 17.96 4.09 -3.88
CA SER A 147 17.00 3.41 -2.99
C SER A 147 17.40 3.43 -1.52
N ARG A 148 18.67 3.67 -1.18
CA ARG A 148 19.11 3.80 0.23
C ARG A 148 18.67 5.11 0.87
N ASP A 149 18.45 6.12 0.07
CA ASP A 149 18.02 7.45 0.51
C ASP A 149 16.49 7.52 0.68
N TRP A 150 15.76 6.48 0.28
CA TRP A 150 14.32 6.37 0.44
C TRP A 150 13.99 5.82 1.83
N GLN A 151 13.77 6.72 2.76
CA GLN A 151 13.30 6.43 4.11
C GLN A 151 11.81 6.82 4.21
N TYR A 152 10.94 5.84 4.02
CA TYR A 152 9.49 6.02 4.18
C TYR A 152 8.93 4.99 5.16
#